data_5b5afe60abecd4ffcec3ebee3e5a89d8
#
_entry.id   5b5afe60abecd4ffcec3ebee3e5a89d8
#
_cell.length_a   1.000
_cell.length_b   1.000
_cell.length_c   1.000
_cell.angle_alpha   90.00
_cell.angle_beta   90.00
_cell.angle_gamma   90.00
#
_symmetry.space_group_name_H-M   'P 1'
#
loop_
_entity.id
_entity.type
_entity.pdbx_description
1 polymer ?
#
loop_
_entity_poly.entity_id
_entity_poly.type
_entity_poly.pdbx_seq_one_letter_code
_entity_poly.pdbx_strand_id
1 'polypeptide(L)'
;VERAGLEDLFQGKQAGYEKITFFGPTNLSILRWMIEQGYNAVREIPEATCRELILRHIVAGIHWRDDIPRGEQVLGETQGKGGEVFTSAFGTKFWVYSFQDTYHDIPDVGPVYLYVTSFDTRTQIDVASTDIETDNGVVHSLNYSYTFGQL
;
A
#
# COMPACT_ATOMS: atom_id res chain seq x y z
N VAL A 1 9.98 10.70 3.46
CA VAL A 1 10.87 9.77 4.17
C VAL A 1 11.76 10.54 5.13
N GLU A 2 12.55 11.50 4.67
CA GLU A 2 13.46 12.34 5.50
C GLU A 2 12.73 12.98 6.69
N ARG A 3 11.60 13.66 6.45
CA ARG A 3 10.81 14.29 7.52
C ARG A 3 10.32 13.30 8.57
N ALA A 4 10.18 12.05 8.21
CA ALA A 4 9.73 10.96 9.09
C ALA A 4 10.89 10.27 9.83
N GLY A 5 12.17 10.57 9.48
CA GLY A 5 13.33 9.88 10.03
C GLY A 5 13.36 8.39 9.69
N LEU A 6 12.98 8.02 8.47
CA LEU A 6 12.84 6.63 8.01
C LEU A 6 13.87 6.22 6.95
N GLU A 7 14.94 7.00 6.76
CA GLU A 7 15.96 6.72 5.74
C GLU A 7 16.60 5.35 5.95
N ASP A 8 16.95 5.01 7.17
CA ASP A 8 17.58 3.73 7.50
C ASP A 8 16.66 2.54 7.23
N LEU A 9 15.35 2.69 7.47
CA LEU A 9 14.38 1.65 7.14
C LEU A 9 14.31 1.44 5.63
N PHE A 10 14.19 2.52 4.84
CA PHE A 10 14.14 2.44 3.37
C PHE A 10 15.46 1.98 2.75
N GLN A 11 16.58 2.11 3.44
CA GLN A 11 17.89 1.61 3.03
C GLN A 11 18.16 0.16 3.48
N GLY A 12 17.19 -0.49 4.13
CA GLY A 12 17.36 -1.86 4.63
C GLY A 12 18.31 -2.00 5.82
N LYS A 13 18.58 -0.91 6.53
CA LYS A 13 19.49 -0.89 7.69
C LYS A 13 18.79 -1.18 9.01
N GLN A 14 17.46 -1.19 9.02
CA GLN A 14 16.69 -1.47 10.22
C GLN A 14 16.43 -2.98 10.34
N ALA A 15 16.73 -3.57 11.50
CA ALA A 15 16.50 -4.99 11.76
C ALA A 15 15.02 -5.37 11.57
N GLY A 16 14.76 -6.45 10.84
CA GLY A 16 13.42 -6.91 10.48
C GLY A 16 12.84 -6.26 9.21
N TYR A 17 13.51 -5.23 8.67
CA TYR A 17 13.11 -4.48 7.46
C TYR A 17 14.25 -4.37 6.45
N GLU A 18 15.14 -5.35 6.42
CA GLU A 18 16.22 -5.43 5.42
C GLU A 18 15.67 -5.58 4.01
N LYS A 19 14.50 -6.22 3.90
CA LYS A 19 13.68 -6.31 2.69
C LYS A 19 12.27 -5.81 3.02
N ILE A 20 11.72 -4.99 2.14
CA ILE A 20 10.40 -4.38 2.34
C ILE A 20 9.52 -4.43 1.09
N THR A 21 8.22 -4.42 1.33
CA THR A 21 7.22 -4.10 0.31
C THR A 21 6.57 -2.78 0.70
N PHE A 22 6.59 -1.82 -0.22
CA PHE A 22 6.01 -0.50 -0.02
C PHE A 22 4.83 -0.28 -0.93
N PHE A 23 3.64 -0.09 -0.34
CA PHE A 23 2.44 0.32 -1.05
C PHE A 23 2.46 1.85 -1.17
N GLY A 24 3.13 2.34 -2.23
CA GLY A 24 3.52 3.74 -2.34
C GLY A 24 2.40 4.66 -2.81
N PRO A 25 2.05 5.70 -2.03
CA PRO A 25 1.16 6.76 -2.50
C PRO A 25 1.86 7.61 -3.58
N THR A 26 1.08 8.15 -4.51
CA THR A 26 1.59 9.11 -5.49
C THR A 26 1.79 10.49 -4.85
N ASN A 27 2.60 11.34 -5.48
CA ASN A 27 2.73 12.74 -5.07
C ASN A 27 1.39 13.47 -5.04
N LEU A 28 0.49 13.15 -5.97
CA LEU A 28 -0.84 13.74 -6.03
C LEU A 28 -1.69 13.34 -4.81
N SER A 29 -1.62 12.08 -4.39
CA SER A 29 -2.30 11.58 -3.19
C SER A 29 -1.81 12.30 -1.93
N ILE A 30 -0.51 12.50 -1.81
CA ILE A 30 0.10 13.22 -0.69
C ILE A 30 -0.30 14.70 -0.72
N LEU A 31 -0.23 15.35 -1.88
CA LEU A 31 -0.61 16.76 -2.04
C LEU A 31 -2.08 17.00 -1.67
N ARG A 32 -2.97 16.13 -2.13
CA ARG A 32 -4.40 16.22 -1.80
C ARG A 32 -4.61 16.13 -0.29
N TRP A 33 -4.00 15.17 0.38
CA TRP A 33 -4.07 15.03 1.82
C TRP A 33 -3.52 16.27 2.54
N MET A 34 -2.38 16.82 2.09
CA MET A 34 -1.81 18.03 2.67
C MET A 34 -2.79 19.21 2.58
N ILE A 35 -3.43 19.39 1.42
CA ILE A 35 -4.45 20.45 1.22
C ILE A 35 -5.63 20.25 2.16
N GLU A 36 -6.15 19.04 2.28
CA GLU A 36 -7.26 18.70 3.17
C GLU A 36 -6.92 18.95 4.64
N GLN A 37 -5.67 18.74 5.05
CA GLN A 37 -5.19 18.99 6.40
C GLN A 37 -4.72 20.45 6.64
N GLY A 38 -4.67 21.28 5.61
CA GLY A 38 -4.24 22.66 5.70
C GLY A 38 -2.73 22.87 5.73
N TYR A 39 -1.93 21.89 5.31
CA TYR A 39 -0.48 22.01 5.20
C TYR A 39 -0.06 22.59 3.86
N ASN A 40 0.83 23.59 3.87
CA ASN A 40 1.39 24.20 2.66
C ASN A 40 2.75 23.60 2.26
N ALA A 41 3.44 22.96 3.19
CA ALA A 41 4.74 22.33 2.96
C ALA A 41 4.93 21.12 3.86
N VAL A 42 5.71 20.14 3.39
CA VAL A 42 6.01 18.90 4.16
C VAL A 42 6.63 19.21 5.52
N ARG A 43 7.44 20.27 5.62
CA ARG A 43 8.07 20.70 6.89
C ARG A 43 7.06 21.12 7.97
N GLU A 44 5.82 21.45 7.59
CA GLU A 44 4.75 21.84 8.53
C GLU A 44 4.09 20.61 9.15
N ILE A 45 4.20 19.45 8.52
CA ILE A 45 3.63 18.22 9.03
C ILE A 45 4.45 17.76 10.23
N PRO A 46 3.83 17.44 11.38
CA PRO A 46 4.54 16.88 12.51
C PRO A 46 5.31 15.60 12.12
N GLU A 47 6.52 15.45 12.61
CA GLU A 47 7.37 14.30 12.32
C GLU A 47 6.67 12.97 12.66
N ALA A 48 6.03 12.89 13.82
CA ALA A 48 5.29 11.71 14.25
C ALA A 48 4.17 11.33 13.28
N THR A 49 3.46 12.33 12.72
CA THR A 49 2.40 12.12 11.72
C THR A 49 2.98 11.60 10.41
N CYS A 50 4.08 12.18 9.93
CA CYS A 50 4.78 11.68 8.74
C CYS A 50 5.22 10.23 8.93
N ARG A 51 5.79 9.94 10.09
CA ARG A 51 6.30 8.61 10.43
C ARG A 51 5.17 7.58 10.47
N GLU A 52 4.10 7.87 11.17
CA GLU A 52 2.91 6.99 11.23
C GLU A 52 2.38 6.68 9.83
N LEU A 53 2.08 7.72 9.05
CA LEU A 53 1.47 7.54 7.73
C LEU A 53 2.35 6.71 6.80
N ILE A 54 3.66 6.93 6.79
CA ILE A 54 4.56 6.14 5.94
C ILE A 54 4.66 4.70 6.43
N LEU A 55 4.79 4.47 7.73
CA LEU A 55 4.87 3.12 8.30
C LEU A 55 3.62 2.29 8.05
N ARG A 56 2.45 2.90 7.91
CA ARG A 56 1.20 2.22 7.52
C ARG A 56 1.25 1.60 6.12
N HIS A 57 2.16 2.05 5.26
CA HIS A 57 2.30 1.59 3.87
C HIS A 57 3.43 0.57 3.68
N ILE A 58 4.17 0.21 4.73
CA ILE A 58 5.34 -0.67 4.67
C ILE A 58 5.02 -2.02 5.29
N VAL A 59 5.38 -3.08 4.58
CA VAL A 59 5.32 -4.46 5.06
C VAL A 59 6.72 -5.07 5.00
N ALA A 60 7.12 -5.81 6.03
CA ALA A 60 8.37 -6.55 6.03
C ALA A 60 8.36 -7.66 4.97
N GLY A 61 9.51 -7.88 4.34
CA GLY A 61 9.67 -8.89 3.29
C GLY A 61 9.28 -8.39 1.89
N ILE A 62 9.55 -9.22 0.91
CA ILE A 62 9.21 -8.93 -0.49
C ILE A 62 7.96 -9.73 -0.86
N HIS A 63 6.92 -9.02 -1.29
CA HIS A 63 5.65 -9.59 -1.70
C HIS A 63 5.34 -9.14 -3.14
N TRP A 64 5.68 -9.98 -4.11
CA TRP A 64 5.38 -9.74 -5.52
C TRP A 64 3.89 -9.90 -5.81
N ARG A 65 3.40 -9.24 -6.87
CA ARG A 65 2.01 -9.38 -7.30
C ARG A 65 1.57 -10.83 -7.46
N ASP A 66 2.41 -11.64 -8.11
CA ASP A 66 2.06 -13.03 -8.43
C ASP A 66 2.11 -13.96 -7.21
N ASP A 67 2.73 -13.52 -6.10
CA ASP A 67 2.73 -14.24 -4.82
C ASP A 67 1.49 -13.93 -3.95
N ILE A 68 0.73 -12.90 -4.31
CA ILE A 68 -0.49 -12.52 -3.60
C ILE A 68 -1.65 -13.40 -4.07
N PRO A 69 -2.32 -14.11 -3.15
CA PRO A 69 -3.40 -15.01 -3.51
C PRO A 69 -4.57 -14.30 -4.18
N ARG A 70 -5.26 -15.03 -5.05
CA ARG A 70 -6.54 -14.59 -5.60
C ARG A 70 -7.54 -14.34 -4.50
N GLY A 71 -8.38 -13.36 -4.70
CA GLY A 71 -9.42 -13.02 -3.75
C GLY A 71 -10.67 -12.48 -4.43
N GLU A 72 -11.72 -12.42 -3.64
CA GLU A 72 -13.03 -11.92 -4.05
C GLU A 72 -13.63 -11.10 -2.91
N GLN A 73 -14.10 -9.90 -3.21
CA GLN A 73 -14.84 -9.11 -2.24
C GLN A 73 -16.16 -9.76 -1.87
N VAL A 74 -16.52 -9.63 -0.59
CA VAL A 74 -17.83 -9.99 -0.07
C VAL A 74 -18.56 -8.71 0.33
N LEU A 75 -19.76 -8.54 -0.18
CA LEU A 75 -20.56 -7.35 0.09
C LEU A 75 -20.78 -7.15 1.60
N GLY A 76 -20.42 -5.98 2.09
CA GLY A 76 -20.56 -5.62 3.51
C GLY A 76 -19.39 -6.07 4.40
N GLU A 77 -18.44 -6.84 3.87
CA GLU A 77 -17.26 -7.29 4.62
C GLU A 77 -16.03 -6.45 4.27
N THR A 78 -15.17 -6.21 5.25
CA THR A 78 -13.88 -5.55 5.02
C THR A 78 -12.87 -6.50 4.41
N GLN A 79 -12.89 -7.75 4.81
CA GLN A 79 -12.11 -8.83 4.23
C GLN A 79 -13.04 -9.80 3.50
N GLY A 80 -12.78 -10.04 2.24
CA GLY A 80 -13.50 -11.02 1.44
C GLY A 80 -12.89 -12.43 1.55
N LYS A 81 -13.06 -13.22 0.49
CA LYS A 81 -12.51 -14.57 0.39
C LYS A 81 -11.12 -14.53 -0.25
N GLY A 82 -10.23 -15.42 0.17
CA GLY A 82 -8.87 -15.48 -0.35
C GLY A 82 -8.03 -14.25 0.03
N GLY A 83 -7.07 -13.90 -0.82
CA GLY A 83 -6.14 -12.82 -0.51
C GLY A 83 -5.25 -13.12 0.69
N GLU A 84 -4.59 -12.09 1.18
CA GLU A 84 -3.71 -12.16 2.35
C GLU A 84 -3.85 -10.91 3.21
N VAL A 85 -3.80 -11.08 4.52
CA VAL A 85 -3.79 -9.97 5.48
C VAL A 85 -2.36 -9.65 5.84
N PHE A 86 -1.96 -8.41 5.62
CA PHE A 86 -0.66 -7.89 6.03
C PHE A 86 -0.78 -7.03 7.27
N THR A 87 0.28 -7.06 8.09
CA THR A 87 0.46 -6.11 9.19
C THR A 87 1.54 -5.12 8.78
N SER A 88 1.21 -3.84 8.80
CA SER A 88 2.16 -2.79 8.46
C SER A 88 3.24 -2.61 9.52
N ALA A 89 4.29 -1.89 9.18
CA ALA A 89 5.35 -1.51 10.14
C ALA A 89 4.84 -0.62 11.28
N PHE A 90 3.69 0.02 11.12
CA PHE A 90 3.00 0.76 12.19
C PHE A 90 2.15 -0.15 13.09
N GLY A 91 1.82 -1.37 12.63
CA GLY A 91 0.96 -2.32 13.33
C GLY A 91 -0.49 -2.36 12.88
N THR A 92 -0.87 -1.54 11.90
CA THR A 92 -2.19 -1.58 11.28
C THR A 92 -2.29 -2.73 10.29
N LYS A 93 -3.50 -3.19 10.04
CA LYS A 93 -3.75 -4.32 9.14
C LYS A 93 -4.51 -3.88 7.90
N PHE A 94 -4.20 -4.52 6.79
CA PHE A 94 -4.94 -4.41 5.55
C PHE A 94 -4.94 -5.73 4.79
N TRP A 95 -6.01 -5.94 4.03
CA TRP A 95 -6.21 -7.12 3.21
C TRP A 95 -5.82 -6.80 1.78
N VAL A 96 -4.99 -7.65 1.16
CA VAL A 96 -4.57 -7.54 -0.23
C VAL A 96 -4.98 -8.79 -0.97
N TYR A 97 -5.54 -8.61 -2.15
CA TYR A 97 -5.89 -9.74 -3.02
C TYR A 97 -5.59 -9.42 -4.47
N SER A 98 -5.31 -10.45 -5.23
CA SER A 98 -5.18 -10.36 -6.68
C SER A 98 -6.49 -10.76 -7.35
N PHE A 99 -6.78 -10.10 -8.46
CA PHE A 99 -7.94 -10.37 -9.30
C PHE A 99 -7.48 -10.39 -10.75
N GLN A 100 -8.03 -11.33 -11.51
CA GLN A 100 -7.80 -11.39 -12.96
C GLN A 100 -9.14 -11.56 -13.65
N ASP A 101 -9.38 -10.71 -14.62
CA ASP A 101 -10.67 -10.66 -15.31
C ASP A 101 -10.85 -11.83 -16.28
N THR A 102 -12.11 -12.10 -16.62
CA THR A 102 -12.50 -13.01 -17.67
C THR A 102 -12.69 -12.22 -18.95
N TYR A 103 -12.12 -12.69 -20.04
CA TYR A 103 -12.25 -12.07 -21.36
C TYR A 103 -12.92 -13.03 -22.35
N HIS A 104 -14.04 -12.62 -22.93
CA HIS A 104 -14.83 -13.45 -23.85
C HIS A 104 -15.11 -14.87 -23.32
N ASP A 105 -15.59 -14.96 -22.07
CA ASP A 105 -15.88 -16.21 -21.36
C ASP A 105 -14.67 -17.15 -21.14
N ILE A 106 -13.45 -16.67 -21.42
CA ILE A 106 -12.23 -17.37 -21.10
C ILE A 106 -11.72 -16.82 -19.76
N PRO A 107 -11.70 -17.64 -18.69
CA PRO A 107 -11.21 -17.19 -17.39
C PRO A 107 -9.70 -16.97 -17.39
N ASP A 108 -9.26 -16.07 -16.55
CA ASP A 108 -7.84 -15.79 -16.28
C ASP A 108 -7.01 -15.38 -17.52
N VAL A 109 -7.59 -14.62 -18.44
CA VAL A 109 -6.91 -14.11 -19.65
C VAL A 109 -6.64 -12.62 -19.60
N GLY A 110 -7.34 -11.88 -18.74
CA GLY A 110 -7.14 -10.45 -18.56
C GLY A 110 -5.90 -10.12 -17.72
N PRO A 111 -5.63 -8.83 -17.56
CA PRO A 111 -4.55 -8.39 -16.67
C PRO A 111 -4.83 -8.76 -15.22
N VAL A 112 -3.76 -8.95 -14.45
CA VAL A 112 -3.84 -9.18 -13.01
C VAL A 112 -3.80 -7.85 -12.28
N TYR A 113 -4.79 -7.59 -11.45
CA TYR A 113 -4.90 -6.41 -10.61
C TYR A 113 -4.65 -6.76 -9.15
N LEU A 114 -4.12 -5.79 -8.37
CA LEU A 114 -4.09 -5.85 -6.92
C LEU A 114 -5.04 -4.83 -6.32
N TYR A 115 -5.72 -5.24 -5.28
CA TYR A 115 -6.57 -4.38 -4.45
C TYR A 115 -6.14 -4.47 -3.01
N VAL A 116 -6.17 -3.33 -2.32
CA VAL A 116 -5.80 -3.21 -0.90
C VAL A 116 -7.01 -2.66 -0.15
N THR A 117 -7.41 -3.31 0.93
CA THR A 117 -8.51 -2.84 1.78
C THR A 117 -8.00 -2.61 3.20
N SER A 118 -8.06 -1.38 3.67
CA SER A 118 -7.71 -1.04 5.05
C SER A 118 -8.77 -1.56 6.02
N PHE A 119 -8.33 -2.16 7.12
CA PHE A 119 -9.25 -2.54 8.21
C PHE A 119 -9.69 -1.32 9.03
N ASP A 120 -8.85 -0.29 9.13
CA ASP A 120 -9.16 0.90 9.91
C ASP A 120 -10.20 1.79 9.22
N THR A 121 -9.99 2.09 7.95
CA THR A 121 -10.86 3.00 7.18
C THR A 121 -11.93 2.28 6.37
N ARG A 122 -11.79 0.96 6.19
CA ARG A 122 -12.65 0.11 5.32
C ARG A 122 -12.67 0.57 3.88
N THR A 123 -11.64 1.29 3.46
CA THR A 123 -11.51 1.81 2.10
C THR A 123 -10.76 0.80 1.25
N GLN A 124 -11.30 0.49 0.09
CA GLN A 124 -10.59 -0.26 -0.95
C GLN A 124 -9.79 0.70 -1.81
N ILE A 125 -8.56 0.32 -2.07
CA ILE A 125 -7.58 1.10 -2.82
C ILE A 125 -7.08 0.25 -3.98
N ASP A 126 -7.13 0.80 -5.18
CA ASP A 126 -6.60 0.14 -6.38
C ASP A 126 -5.09 0.36 -6.43
N VAL A 127 -4.35 -0.67 -6.85
CA VAL A 127 -2.93 -0.58 -7.16
C VAL A 127 -2.79 -0.27 -8.65
N ALA A 128 -2.14 0.85 -8.99
CA ALA A 128 -1.98 1.30 -10.37
C ALA A 128 -0.82 0.60 -11.08
N SER A 129 0.30 0.37 -10.38
CA SER A 129 1.48 -0.29 -10.93
C SER A 129 2.07 -1.23 -9.89
N THR A 130 2.39 -2.45 -10.31
CA THR A 130 2.92 -3.49 -9.44
C THR A 130 4.38 -3.79 -9.75
N ASP A 131 5.06 -4.45 -8.80
CA ASP A 131 6.38 -5.07 -9.00
C ASP A 131 7.48 -4.10 -9.46
N ILE A 132 7.46 -2.87 -8.94
CA ILE A 132 8.56 -1.92 -9.15
C ILE A 132 9.71 -2.35 -8.25
N GLU A 133 10.71 -2.99 -8.83
CA GLU A 133 11.85 -3.53 -8.11
C GLU A 133 12.79 -2.42 -7.64
N THR A 134 13.29 -2.55 -6.43
CA THR A 134 14.29 -1.67 -5.82
C THR A 134 15.43 -2.51 -5.23
N ASP A 135 16.51 -1.89 -4.78
CA ASP A 135 17.69 -2.60 -4.25
C ASP A 135 17.36 -3.53 -3.07
N ASN A 136 16.37 -3.19 -2.27
CA ASN A 136 16.02 -3.95 -1.06
C ASN A 136 14.53 -4.25 -0.93
N GLY A 137 13.78 -4.21 -2.02
CA GLY A 137 12.35 -4.50 -1.93
C GLY A 137 11.59 -4.33 -3.22
N VAL A 138 10.30 -4.20 -3.07
CA VAL A 138 9.35 -3.96 -4.17
C VAL A 138 8.38 -2.84 -3.79
N VAL A 139 8.02 -2.03 -4.77
CA VAL A 139 7.00 -0.99 -4.63
C VAL A 139 5.79 -1.37 -5.48
N HIS A 140 4.61 -1.32 -4.85
CA HIS A 140 3.32 -1.33 -5.52
C HIS A 140 2.74 0.07 -5.44
N SER A 141 2.67 0.78 -6.55
CA SER A 141 2.16 2.15 -6.60
C SER A 141 0.64 2.17 -6.50
N LEU A 142 0.12 2.82 -5.50
CA LEU A 142 -1.32 3.01 -5.33
C LEU A 142 -1.88 3.96 -6.40
N ASN A 143 -3.17 3.81 -6.70
CA ASN A 143 -3.83 4.68 -7.69
C ASN A 143 -3.82 6.14 -7.22
N TYR A 144 -3.76 7.07 -8.15
CA TYR A 144 -3.80 8.51 -7.87
C TYR A 144 -5.11 8.98 -7.20
N SER A 145 -6.18 8.20 -7.29
CA SER A 145 -7.45 8.45 -6.60
C SER A 145 -7.37 8.23 -5.10
N TYR A 146 -6.37 7.49 -4.63
CA TYR A 146 -6.11 7.26 -3.22
C TYR A 146 -5.73 8.57 -2.52
N THR A 147 -6.32 8.84 -1.36
CA THR A 147 -5.90 9.94 -0.48
C THR A 147 -5.00 9.39 0.62
N PHE A 148 -3.81 9.98 0.76
CA PHE A 148 -2.84 9.60 1.79
C PHE A 148 -3.50 9.67 3.18
N GLY A 149 -3.35 8.59 3.96
CA GLY A 149 -4.02 8.45 5.25
C GLY A 149 -5.25 7.53 5.27
N GLN A 150 -5.68 7.02 4.11
CA GLN A 150 -6.79 6.05 4.02
C GLN A 150 -6.34 4.59 4.22
N LEU A 151 -5.04 4.32 4.25
CA LEU A 151 -4.49 2.99 4.50
C LEU A 151 -4.17 2.77 5.97
#